data_a903305a2f44c8851f4213e63eb62beb
#
_entry.id   a903305a2f44c8851f4213e63eb62beb
#
_cell.length_a   1.000
_cell.length_b   1.000
_cell.length_c   1.000
_cell.angle_alpha   90.00
_cell.angle_beta   90.00
_cell.angle_gamma   90.00
#
_symmetry.space_group_name_H-M   'P 1'
#
loop_
_entity.id
_entity.type
_entity.pdbx_description
1 polymer ?
#
loop_
_entity_poly.entity_id
_entity_poly.type
_entity_poly.pdbx_seq_one_letter_code
_entity_poly.pdbx_strand_id
1 'polypeptide(L)'
;MKFEKLGQSGRARRGRLTLEHGVVETPVFMPVGTYGTVKGMLPRDIEEIQAQIILGNTFHLYLRPGLEVIKEHGGLHDFIQWDKPILTDSGGFQVFSLGAMRKIKEEGVTFRSPIDGSKVFLSPEISMEIQHVLNSDIVMIFDECTPYPATHEEAQKSLQLSLRWAKRCKTHHHDELNNKNALFGIIQGGMYEDLRDESLKGLLEVGFDGYAIGGLSVGEPKEEMIKVLDYLPNKMPQDKPRYLMGVGKPEDIVEAVRRGVDMFDCVMPTRNARNGHYFVTDGLVRIRNSKYRHDKGPLDPHCDCYTCKNFTRAYLYHLEKCGEMLASMLGTIHNLRYYQRLTQGMREALDNGTFDDYVQDFYARRGLEVPPCPED
;
A
#
# COMPACT_ATOMS: atom_id res chain seq x y z
N MET A 1 16.99 -6.05 -7.21
CA MET A 1 16.59 -4.69 -6.76
C MET A 1 17.79 -3.93 -6.20
N LYS A 2 17.87 -2.60 -6.41
CA LYS A 2 18.82 -1.69 -5.75
C LYS A 2 18.01 -0.58 -5.07
N PHE A 3 18.34 -0.27 -3.81
CA PHE A 3 17.79 0.91 -3.11
C PHE A 3 18.91 1.90 -2.80
N GLU A 4 18.67 3.16 -3.08
CA GLU A 4 19.61 4.26 -2.82
C GLU A 4 18.89 5.35 -2.02
N LYS A 5 19.41 5.66 -0.82
CA LYS A 5 18.97 6.84 -0.07
C LYS A 5 19.67 8.07 -0.65
N LEU A 6 18.92 8.98 -1.23
CA LEU A 6 19.41 10.18 -1.94
C LEU A 6 19.49 11.40 -1.02
N GLY A 7 18.67 11.46 0.04
CA GLY A 7 18.61 12.57 0.97
C GLY A 7 17.73 12.26 2.18
N GLN A 8 17.70 13.17 3.13
CA GLN A 8 16.83 13.11 4.32
C GLN A 8 16.62 14.51 4.92
N SER A 9 15.50 14.66 5.66
CA SER A 9 15.21 15.79 6.54
C SER A 9 14.65 15.22 7.85
N GLY A 10 15.35 15.36 8.99
CA GLY A 10 15.07 14.58 10.19
C GLY A 10 15.03 13.10 9.84
N ARG A 11 13.94 12.41 10.22
CA ARG A 11 13.74 10.99 9.88
C ARG A 11 13.19 10.75 8.49
N ALA A 12 12.60 11.77 7.82
CA ALA A 12 12.04 11.64 6.49
C ALA A 12 13.13 11.36 5.45
N ARG A 13 12.87 10.39 4.57
CA ARG A 13 13.87 9.85 3.64
C ARG A 13 13.48 10.12 2.20
N ARG A 14 14.44 10.54 1.40
CA ARG A 14 14.37 10.59 -0.07
C ARG A 14 15.14 9.38 -0.62
N GLY A 15 14.50 8.53 -1.40
CA GLY A 15 15.15 7.32 -1.92
C GLY A 15 14.77 7.01 -3.36
N ARG A 16 15.44 5.98 -3.90
CA ARG A 16 15.22 5.45 -5.25
C ARG A 16 15.35 3.95 -5.23
N LEU A 17 14.33 3.24 -5.75
CA LEU A 17 14.41 1.82 -6.05
C LEU A 17 14.62 1.64 -7.56
N THR A 18 15.59 0.82 -7.92
CA THR A 18 15.78 0.32 -9.29
C THR A 18 15.34 -1.13 -9.33
N LEU A 19 14.32 -1.40 -10.12
CA LEU A 19 13.68 -2.71 -10.32
C LEU A 19 13.82 -3.13 -11.78
N GLU A 20 13.37 -4.33 -12.13
CA GLU A 20 13.49 -4.83 -13.50
C GLU A 20 12.64 -3.98 -14.47
N HIS A 21 11.41 -3.66 -14.10
CA HIS A 21 10.48 -2.90 -14.94
C HIS A 21 10.57 -1.38 -14.74
N GLY A 22 11.57 -0.86 -14.06
CA GLY A 22 11.78 0.58 -13.97
C GLY A 22 12.24 1.10 -12.62
N VAL A 23 12.20 2.41 -12.49
CA VAL A 23 12.65 3.16 -11.31
C VAL A 23 11.45 3.67 -10.52
N VAL A 24 11.52 3.56 -9.21
CA VAL A 24 10.52 4.09 -8.28
C VAL A 24 11.19 5.09 -7.34
N GLU A 25 10.73 6.33 -7.36
CA GLU A 25 11.20 7.41 -6.49
C GLU A 25 10.38 7.43 -5.20
N THR A 26 11.04 7.44 -4.05
CA THR A 26 10.36 7.42 -2.74
C THR A 26 10.49 8.76 -1.98
N PRO A 27 9.51 9.15 -1.16
CA PRO A 27 8.27 8.42 -0.81
C PRO A 27 7.34 8.18 -2.01
N VAL A 28 6.62 7.05 -2.02
CA VAL A 28 5.72 6.65 -3.12
C VAL A 28 4.41 6.06 -2.63
N PHE A 29 3.32 6.38 -3.32
CA PHE A 29 2.03 5.72 -3.15
C PHE A 29 1.76 4.76 -4.30
N MET A 30 1.37 3.53 -3.98
CA MET A 30 1.06 2.46 -4.93
C MET A 30 -0.47 2.32 -5.08
N PRO A 31 -1.05 2.66 -6.24
CA PRO A 31 -2.45 2.34 -6.53
C PRO A 31 -2.72 0.85 -6.45
N VAL A 32 -3.85 0.47 -5.84
CA VAL A 32 -4.21 -0.94 -5.63
C VAL A 32 -5.02 -1.47 -6.81
N GLY A 33 -4.46 -2.46 -7.50
CA GLY A 33 -5.08 -3.22 -8.59
C GLY A 33 -5.47 -4.63 -8.17
N THR A 34 -6.57 -4.79 -7.42
CA THR A 34 -6.99 -6.05 -6.75
C THR A 34 -7.02 -7.26 -7.68
N TYR A 35 -7.58 -7.12 -8.87
CA TYR A 35 -7.67 -8.18 -9.91
C TYR A 35 -6.77 -7.88 -11.12
N GLY A 36 -5.60 -7.29 -10.89
CA GLY A 36 -4.74 -6.81 -11.97
C GLY A 36 -5.28 -5.52 -12.63
N THR A 37 -6.26 -4.86 -12.02
CA THR A 37 -6.79 -3.59 -12.49
C THR A 37 -7.07 -2.64 -11.34
N VAL A 38 -6.68 -1.39 -11.48
CA VAL A 38 -7.11 -0.31 -10.60
C VAL A 38 -8.56 0.03 -10.96
N LYS A 39 -9.46 -0.09 -9.98
CA LYS A 39 -10.91 0.01 -10.23
C LYS A 39 -11.29 1.34 -10.89
N GLY A 40 -11.92 1.24 -12.07
CA GLY A 40 -12.42 2.38 -12.82
C GLY A 40 -11.35 3.15 -13.60
N MET A 41 -10.16 2.58 -13.81
CA MET A 41 -9.08 3.20 -14.57
C MET A 41 -8.55 2.27 -15.66
N LEU A 42 -8.22 2.85 -16.80
CA LEU A 42 -7.42 2.20 -17.84
C LEU A 42 -5.93 2.28 -17.49
N PRO A 43 -5.08 1.38 -18.00
CA PRO A 43 -3.62 1.49 -17.79
C PRO A 43 -3.05 2.87 -18.17
N ARG A 44 -3.47 3.44 -19.30
CA ARG A 44 -3.07 4.79 -19.71
C ARG A 44 -3.43 5.88 -18.69
N ASP A 45 -4.58 5.75 -18.01
CA ASP A 45 -4.98 6.73 -16.99
C ASP A 45 -4.09 6.63 -15.76
N ILE A 46 -3.60 5.41 -15.43
CA ILE A 46 -2.66 5.18 -14.34
C ILE A 46 -1.29 5.79 -14.69
N GLU A 47 -0.86 5.72 -15.94
CA GLU A 47 0.35 6.41 -16.41
C GLU A 47 0.18 7.93 -16.38
N GLU A 48 -0.96 8.45 -16.86
CA GLU A 48 -1.26 9.89 -16.89
C GLU A 48 -1.24 10.52 -15.50
N ILE A 49 -1.72 9.80 -14.47
CA ILE A 49 -1.59 10.26 -13.08
C ILE A 49 -0.18 10.14 -12.52
N GLN A 50 0.78 9.64 -13.30
CA GLN A 50 2.19 9.47 -12.94
C GLN A 50 2.43 8.43 -11.84
N ALA A 51 1.64 7.37 -11.77
CA ALA A 51 1.94 6.23 -10.91
C ALA A 51 3.18 5.51 -11.44
N GLN A 52 4.13 5.22 -10.54
CA GLN A 52 5.41 4.58 -10.87
C GLN A 52 5.38 3.07 -10.62
N ILE A 53 4.49 2.61 -9.77
CA ILE A 53 4.32 1.22 -9.33
C ILE A 53 2.86 1.02 -8.93
N ILE A 54 2.34 -0.18 -9.17
CA ILE A 54 1.01 -0.60 -8.70
C ILE A 54 1.13 -1.82 -7.80
N LEU A 55 0.08 -2.08 -7.00
CA LEU A 55 -0.02 -3.27 -6.17
C LEU A 55 -1.07 -4.23 -6.72
N GLY A 56 -0.70 -5.50 -6.90
CA GLY A 56 -1.62 -6.60 -7.23
C GLY A 56 -1.90 -7.49 -6.01
N ASN A 57 -3.13 -8.03 -5.91
CA ASN A 57 -3.49 -8.91 -4.81
C ASN A 57 -3.38 -10.39 -5.20
N THR A 58 -2.39 -11.06 -4.65
CA THR A 58 -2.07 -12.49 -4.89
C THR A 58 -3.27 -13.40 -4.67
N PHE A 59 -3.97 -13.26 -3.56
CA PHE A 59 -5.15 -14.05 -3.23
C PHE A 59 -6.25 -13.97 -4.31
N HIS A 60 -6.57 -12.77 -4.75
CA HIS A 60 -7.61 -12.55 -5.74
C HIS A 60 -7.24 -13.08 -7.11
N LEU A 61 -6.00 -12.85 -7.55
CA LEU A 61 -5.48 -13.32 -8.84
C LEU A 61 -5.33 -14.84 -8.88
N TYR A 62 -4.96 -15.46 -7.76
CA TYR A 62 -4.92 -16.92 -7.61
C TYR A 62 -6.30 -17.56 -7.79
N LEU A 63 -7.33 -16.99 -7.15
CA LEU A 63 -8.69 -17.52 -7.27
C LEU A 63 -9.34 -17.21 -8.63
N ARG A 64 -9.00 -16.08 -9.24
CA ARG A 64 -9.53 -15.63 -10.54
C ARG A 64 -8.62 -14.59 -11.19
N PRO A 65 -8.09 -14.80 -12.37
CA PRO A 65 -8.44 -15.85 -13.35
C PRO A 65 -7.81 -17.22 -13.06
N GLY A 66 -6.88 -17.33 -12.10
CA GLY A 66 -6.09 -18.51 -11.83
C GLY A 66 -4.72 -18.44 -12.51
N LEU A 67 -3.80 -19.25 -12.01
CA LEU A 67 -2.39 -19.17 -12.42
C LEU A 67 -2.11 -19.61 -13.84
N GLU A 68 -2.85 -20.62 -14.34
CA GLU A 68 -2.67 -21.13 -15.70
C GLU A 68 -2.85 -20.03 -16.73
N VAL A 69 -3.95 -19.26 -16.61
CA VAL A 69 -4.25 -18.13 -17.52
C VAL A 69 -3.14 -17.09 -17.49
N ILE A 70 -2.67 -16.70 -16.30
CA ILE A 70 -1.61 -15.68 -16.17
C ILE A 70 -0.28 -16.20 -16.74
N LYS A 71 0.05 -17.46 -16.48
CA LYS A 71 1.27 -18.10 -17.00
C LYS A 71 1.27 -18.18 -18.52
N GLU A 72 0.14 -18.52 -19.13
CA GLU A 72 -0.01 -18.55 -20.60
C GLU A 72 0.20 -17.17 -21.24
N HIS A 73 -0.06 -16.08 -20.50
CA HIS A 73 0.17 -14.70 -20.95
C HIS A 73 1.57 -14.14 -20.62
N GLY A 74 2.46 -14.94 -20.01
CA GLY A 74 3.83 -14.52 -19.71
C GLY A 74 4.00 -13.79 -18.36
N GLY A 75 2.97 -13.75 -17.53
CA GLY A 75 2.97 -13.08 -16.23
C GLY A 75 1.96 -11.94 -16.12
N LEU A 76 1.95 -11.26 -14.98
CA LEU A 76 0.94 -10.24 -14.71
C LEU A 76 1.13 -8.98 -15.57
N HIS A 77 2.36 -8.56 -15.84
CA HIS A 77 2.65 -7.38 -16.66
C HIS A 77 2.01 -7.49 -18.06
N ASP A 78 2.28 -8.59 -18.76
CA ASP A 78 1.73 -8.83 -20.09
C ASP A 78 0.21 -9.03 -20.05
N PHE A 79 -0.29 -9.75 -19.03
CA PHE A 79 -1.72 -9.99 -18.87
C PHE A 79 -2.54 -8.72 -18.70
N ILE A 80 -2.04 -7.74 -17.94
CA ILE A 80 -2.76 -6.48 -17.66
C ILE A 80 -2.30 -5.29 -18.51
N GLN A 81 -1.30 -5.50 -19.38
CA GLN A 81 -0.69 -4.44 -20.21
C GLN A 81 -0.14 -3.27 -19.37
N TRP A 82 0.67 -3.61 -18.38
CA TRP A 82 1.37 -2.66 -17.51
C TRP A 82 2.86 -2.96 -17.52
N ASP A 83 3.67 -2.04 -18.02
CA ASP A 83 5.11 -2.22 -18.27
C ASP A 83 6.01 -1.65 -17.16
N LYS A 84 5.41 -1.10 -16.09
CA LYS A 84 6.15 -0.55 -14.95
C LYS A 84 6.11 -1.50 -13.74
N PRO A 85 6.87 -1.22 -12.67
CA PRO A 85 6.93 -2.08 -11.50
C PRO A 85 5.58 -2.48 -10.91
N ILE A 86 5.54 -3.72 -10.44
CA ILE A 86 4.41 -4.29 -9.69
C ILE A 86 4.94 -4.85 -8.37
N LEU A 87 4.25 -4.53 -7.27
CA LEU A 87 4.36 -5.24 -6.00
C LEU A 87 3.14 -6.16 -5.86
N THR A 88 3.33 -7.41 -5.47
CA THR A 88 2.22 -8.28 -5.07
C THR A 88 2.25 -8.52 -3.56
N ASP A 89 1.08 -8.43 -2.92
CA ASP A 89 0.93 -8.86 -1.54
C ASP A 89 1.04 -10.39 -1.42
N SER A 90 1.10 -10.90 -0.19
CA SER A 90 1.23 -12.34 0.05
C SER A 90 -0.10 -13.11 0.01
N GLY A 91 -1.23 -12.42 0.04
CA GLY A 91 -2.55 -13.00 0.26
C GLY A 91 -2.91 -13.21 1.75
N GLY A 92 -1.98 -13.03 2.66
CA GLY A 92 -2.17 -13.26 4.10
C GLY A 92 -3.28 -12.41 4.71
N PHE A 93 -3.31 -11.11 4.44
CA PHE A 93 -4.35 -10.20 4.94
C PHE A 93 -5.75 -10.53 4.42
N GLN A 94 -5.90 -10.92 3.16
CA GLN A 94 -7.19 -11.30 2.58
C GLN A 94 -7.73 -12.56 3.25
N VAL A 95 -6.87 -13.55 3.50
CA VAL A 95 -7.23 -14.75 4.27
C VAL A 95 -7.54 -14.39 5.73
N PHE A 96 -6.80 -13.44 6.31
CA PHE A 96 -7.13 -12.91 7.65
C PHE A 96 -8.54 -12.33 7.69
N SER A 97 -8.95 -11.56 6.70
CA SER A 97 -10.28 -10.92 6.63
C SER A 97 -11.46 -11.92 6.53
N LEU A 98 -11.20 -13.20 6.18
CA LEU A 98 -12.23 -14.25 6.14
C LEU A 98 -12.69 -14.73 7.52
N GLY A 99 -12.02 -14.33 8.60
CA GLY A 99 -12.45 -14.58 9.98
C GLY A 99 -12.62 -16.07 10.31
N ALA A 100 -13.79 -16.45 10.82
CA ALA A 100 -14.08 -17.81 11.28
C ALA A 100 -14.06 -18.88 10.16
N MET A 101 -14.04 -18.50 8.89
CA MET A 101 -13.99 -19.42 7.73
C MET A 101 -12.59 -19.97 7.46
N ARG A 102 -11.59 -19.63 8.28
CA ARG A 102 -10.20 -20.05 8.13
C ARG A 102 -9.73 -20.93 9.29
N LYS A 103 -8.77 -21.80 9.02
CA LYS A 103 -8.01 -22.55 10.03
C LYS A 103 -6.53 -22.37 9.79
N ILE A 104 -5.84 -21.75 10.75
CA ILE A 104 -4.40 -21.50 10.72
C ILE A 104 -3.69 -22.65 11.43
N LYS A 105 -2.61 -23.14 10.81
CA LYS A 105 -1.71 -24.17 11.33
C LYS A 105 -0.27 -23.82 10.96
N GLU A 106 0.69 -24.58 11.48
CA GLU A 106 2.10 -24.43 11.14
C GLU A 106 2.36 -24.57 9.62
N GLU A 107 1.65 -25.50 8.98
CA GLU A 107 1.82 -25.79 7.54
C GLU A 107 1.29 -24.65 6.66
N GLY A 108 0.28 -23.91 7.11
CA GLY A 108 -0.40 -22.87 6.35
C GLY A 108 -1.84 -22.65 6.78
N VAL A 109 -2.63 -22.06 5.89
CA VAL A 109 -4.02 -21.68 6.18
C VAL A 109 -4.99 -22.37 5.24
N THR A 110 -5.98 -23.04 5.81
CA THR A 110 -7.11 -23.59 5.06
C THR A 110 -8.34 -22.69 5.23
N PHE A 111 -9.00 -22.37 4.11
CA PHE A 111 -10.21 -21.54 4.12
C PHE A 111 -11.20 -21.96 3.03
N ARG A 112 -12.39 -21.32 3.03
CA ARG A 112 -13.37 -21.47 1.95
C ARG A 112 -13.23 -20.32 0.97
N SER A 113 -13.14 -20.65 -0.33
CA SER A 113 -13.15 -19.66 -1.40
C SER A 113 -14.42 -18.80 -1.35
N PRO A 114 -14.30 -17.46 -1.34
CA PRO A 114 -15.47 -16.58 -1.39
C PRO A 114 -16.19 -16.60 -2.76
N ILE A 115 -15.59 -17.25 -3.77
CA ILE A 115 -16.15 -17.31 -5.13
C ILE A 115 -17.16 -18.45 -5.24
N ASP A 116 -16.80 -19.64 -4.79
CA ASP A 116 -17.54 -20.89 -5.03
C ASP A 116 -17.67 -21.79 -3.79
N GLY A 117 -17.12 -21.37 -2.65
CA GLY A 117 -17.13 -22.12 -1.40
C GLY A 117 -16.19 -23.33 -1.36
N SER A 118 -15.39 -23.57 -2.41
CA SER A 118 -14.41 -24.66 -2.45
C SER A 118 -13.37 -24.50 -1.33
N LYS A 119 -12.78 -25.63 -0.91
CA LYS A 119 -11.71 -25.63 0.08
C LYS A 119 -10.41 -25.24 -0.57
N VAL A 120 -9.75 -24.20 -0.06
CA VAL A 120 -8.45 -23.70 -0.53
C VAL A 120 -7.44 -23.81 0.61
N PHE A 121 -6.20 -24.12 0.26
CA PHE A 121 -5.06 -24.12 1.17
C PHE A 121 -3.98 -23.19 0.62
N LEU A 122 -3.45 -22.32 1.47
CA LEU A 122 -2.29 -21.47 1.22
C LEU A 122 -1.22 -21.76 2.27
N SER A 123 0.01 -21.86 1.80
CA SER A 123 1.21 -21.95 2.64
C SER A 123 2.22 -20.88 2.21
N PRO A 124 3.29 -20.67 2.98
CA PRO A 124 4.41 -19.84 2.55
C PRO A 124 4.91 -20.20 1.16
N GLU A 125 5.12 -21.48 0.87
CA GLU A 125 5.61 -21.98 -0.43
C GLU A 125 4.63 -21.67 -1.55
N ILE A 126 3.34 -22.00 -1.36
CA ILE A 126 2.29 -21.73 -2.35
C ILE A 126 2.18 -20.23 -2.64
N SER A 127 2.26 -19.36 -1.61
CA SER A 127 2.27 -17.91 -1.84
C SER A 127 3.46 -17.47 -2.68
N MET A 128 4.64 -18.03 -2.46
CA MET A 128 5.83 -17.73 -3.29
C MET A 128 5.66 -18.24 -4.72
N GLU A 129 5.10 -19.43 -4.92
CA GLU A 129 4.80 -19.99 -6.26
C GLU A 129 3.82 -19.11 -7.03
N ILE A 130 2.74 -18.65 -6.36
CA ILE A 130 1.76 -17.75 -6.97
C ILE A 130 2.45 -16.48 -7.44
N GLN A 131 3.17 -15.80 -6.54
CA GLN A 131 3.85 -14.54 -6.86
C GLN A 131 4.97 -14.73 -7.91
N HIS A 132 5.61 -15.92 -7.96
CA HIS A 132 6.55 -16.27 -9.02
C HIS A 132 5.87 -16.34 -10.40
N VAL A 133 4.68 -16.94 -10.50
CA VAL A 133 3.89 -16.97 -11.74
C VAL A 133 3.39 -15.58 -12.11
N LEU A 134 2.99 -14.75 -11.12
CA LEU A 134 2.64 -13.35 -11.36
C LEU A 134 3.83 -12.54 -11.87
N ASN A 135 5.05 -12.93 -11.54
CA ASN A 135 6.32 -12.28 -11.91
C ASN A 135 6.38 -10.81 -11.49
N SER A 136 5.91 -10.49 -10.29
CA SER A 136 5.99 -9.14 -9.75
C SER A 136 7.41 -8.75 -9.35
N ASP A 137 7.77 -7.48 -9.50
CA ASP A 137 9.10 -6.95 -9.15
C ASP A 137 9.40 -7.05 -7.66
N ILE A 138 8.37 -6.86 -6.82
CA ILE A 138 8.46 -6.97 -5.37
C ILE A 138 7.44 -8.01 -4.89
N VAL A 139 7.95 -9.01 -4.21
CA VAL A 139 7.22 -10.15 -3.63
C VAL A 139 7.15 -9.96 -2.11
N MET A 140 6.01 -10.19 -1.49
CA MET A 140 5.84 -10.12 -0.05
C MET A 140 5.83 -11.52 0.57
N ILE A 141 6.48 -11.71 1.71
CA ILE A 141 6.39 -12.98 2.46
C ILE A 141 4.96 -13.26 2.90
N PHE A 142 4.60 -14.55 3.05
CA PHE A 142 3.34 -14.95 3.65
C PHE A 142 3.44 -14.86 5.18
N ASP A 143 2.54 -14.10 5.80
CA ASP A 143 2.54 -13.80 7.22
C ASP A 143 1.16 -13.98 7.83
N GLU A 144 1.10 -14.03 9.16
CA GLU A 144 -0.13 -13.98 9.92
C GLU A 144 -0.35 -12.55 10.45
N CYS A 145 -1.40 -11.90 9.95
CA CYS A 145 -1.81 -10.59 10.46
C CYS A 145 -2.49 -10.75 11.82
N THR A 146 -1.89 -10.21 12.86
CA THR A 146 -2.46 -10.23 14.22
C THR A 146 -3.70 -9.34 14.27
N PRO A 147 -4.86 -9.83 14.82
CA PRO A 147 -6.04 -8.99 14.99
C PRO A 147 -5.83 -7.89 16.02
N TYR A 148 -6.67 -6.86 15.97
CA TYR A 148 -6.76 -5.86 17.04
C TYR A 148 -8.17 -5.88 17.66
N PRO A 149 -8.29 -5.85 19.01
CA PRO A 149 -7.20 -5.97 19.98
C PRO A 149 -6.68 -7.42 20.07
N ALA A 150 -5.42 -7.57 20.47
CA ALA A 150 -4.79 -8.85 20.79
C ALA A 150 -4.02 -8.72 22.10
N THR A 151 -4.01 -9.79 22.90
CA THR A 151 -3.14 -9.87 24.08
C THR A 151 -1.68 -10.02 23.65
N HIS A 152 -0.74 -9.70 24.56
CA HIS A 152 0.68 -9.89 24.29
C HIS A 152 1.00 -11.34 23.91
N GLU A 153 0.41 -12.33 24.59
CA GLU A 153 0.62 -13.74 24.29
C GLU A 153 0.09 -14.14 22.91
N GLU A 154 -1.08 -13.64 22.49
CA GLU A 154 -1.63 -13.88 21.16
C GLU A 154 -0.76 -13.25 20.08
N ALA A 155 -0.34 -12.00 20.28
CA ALA A 155 0.55 -11.29 19.35
C ALA A 155 1.92 -12.01 19.24
N GLN A 156 2.47 -12.53 20.35
CA GLN A 156 3.72 -13.28 20.35
C GLN A 156 3.59 -14.60 19.58
N LYS A 157 2.52 -15.36 19.79
CA LYS A 157 2.29 -16.62 19.05
C LYS A 157 2.17 -16.37 17.54
N SER A 158 1.44 -15.36 17.15
CA SER A 158 1.26 -14.94 15.74
C SER A 158 2.61 -14.51 15.13
N LEU A 159 3.38 -13.69 15.82
CA LEU A 159 4.70 -13.27 15.44
C LEU A 159 5.65 -14.46 15.22
N GLN A 160 5.71 -15.40 16.17
CA GLN A 160 6.57 -16.57 16.07
C GLN A 160 6.23 -17.44 14.85
N LEU A 161 4.94 -17.62 14.56
CA LEU A 161 4.49 -18.30 13.35
C LEU A 161 4.94 -17.54 12.09
N SER A 162 4.74 -16.21 12.05
CA SER A 162 5.15 -15.37 10.92
C SER A 162 6.67 -15.43 10.67
N LEU A 163 7.49 -15.49 11.72
CA LEU A 163 8.96 -15.64 11.56
C LEU A 163 9.35 -16.98 10.96
N ARG A 164 8.71 -18.09 11.38
CA ARG A 164 8.95 -19.41 10.77
C ARG A 164 8.51 -19.43 9.31
N TRP A 165 7.37 -18.84 9.01
CA TRP A 165 6.87 -18.69 7.62
C TRP A 165 7.78 -17.79 6.78
N ALA A 166 8.31 -16.70 7.35
CA ALA A 166 9.27 -15.83 6.65
C ALA A 166 10.52 -16.60 6.18
N LYS A 167 11.06 -17.47 7.03
CA LYS A 167 12.18 -18.33 6.68
C LYS A 167 11.83 -19.31 5.56
N ARG A 168 10.66 -19.95 5.63
CA ARG A 168 10.15 -20.85 4.58
C ARG A 168 9.96 -20.11 3.26
N CYS A 169 9.35 -18.91 3.28
CA CYS A 169 9.23 -18.06 2.10
C CYS A 169 10.61 -17.77 1.48
N LYS A 170 11.58 -17.35 2.30
CA LYS A 170 12.93 -17.03 1.83
C LYS A 170 13.61 -18.22 1.15
N THR A 171 13.58 -19.40 1.78
CA THR A 171 14.15 -20.62 1.25
C THR A 171 13.47 -20.99 -0.08
N HIS A 172 12.14 -21.05 -0.10
CA HIS A 172 11.41 -21.43 -1.32
C HIS A 172 11.63 -20.45 -2.48
N HIS A 173 11.57 -19.12 -2.18
CA HIS A 173 11.77 -18.07 -3.18
C HIS A 173 13.15 -18.13 -3.85
N HIS A 174 14.24 -18.26 -3.04
CA HIS A 174 15.60 -18.21 -3.56
C HIS A 174 16.15 -19.57 -3.99
N ASP A 175 15.99 -20.61 -3.17
CA ASP A 175 16.69 -21.86 -3.34
C ASP A 175 15.92 -22.82 -4.28
N GLU A 176 14.57 -22.81 -4.20
CA GLU A 176 13.75 -23.74 -5.00
C GLU A 176 13.26 -23.09 -6.30
N LEU A 177 12.68 -21.89 -6.23
CA LEU A 177 12.18 -21.17 -7.40
C LEU A 177 13.28 -20.41 -8.16
N ASN A 178 14.44 -20.20 -7.54
CA ASN A 178 15.53 -19.35 -8.08
C ASN A 178 15.01 -17.97 -8.56
N ASN A 179 14.00 -17.44 -7.85
CA ASN A 179 13.37 -16.17 -8.19
C ASN A 179 14.33 -15.02 -7.87
N LYS A 180 14.55 -14.11 -8.82
CA LYS A 180 15.45 -12.95 -8.70
C LYS A 180 14.74 -11.65 -8.30
N ASN A 181 13.41 -11.67 -8.26
CA ASN A 181 12.62 -10.53 -7.86
C ASN A 181 12.83 -10.23 -6.37
N ALA A 182 12.64 -8.97 -5.97
CA ALA A 182 12.85 -8.56 -4.61
C ALA A 182 11.86 -9.23 -3.64
N LEU A 183 12.35 -9.69 -2.50
CA LEU A 183 11.52 -10.29 -1.46
C LEU A 183 11.53 -9.39 -0.21
N PHE A 184 10.35 -8.96 0.25
CA PHE A 184 10.20 -8.11 1.43
C PHE A 184 9.70 -8.91 2.62
N GLY A 185 10.35 -8.70 3.79
CA GLY A 185 9.87 -9.18 5.08
C GLY A 185 8.76 -8.29 5.65
N ILE A 186 7.87 -8.86 6.47
CA ILE A 186 6.78 -8.13 7.11
C ILE A 186 6.95 -8.21 8.62
N ILE A 187 7.11 -7.05 9.26
CA ILE A 187 7.27 -6.91 10.70
C ILE A 187 5.88 -6.94 11.33
N GLN A 188 5.65 -7.93 12.20
CA GLN A 188 4.45 -8.09 13.01
C GLN A 188 4.76 -7.80 14.49
N GLY A 189 3.84 -8.03 15.42
CA GLY A 189 4.03 -7.84 16.87
C GLY A 189 2.93 -7.02 17.54
N GLY A 190 1.80 -6.78 16.84
CA GLY A 190 0.69 -5.98 17.38
C GLY A 190 1.13 -4.57 17.75
N MET A 191 0.65 -4.08 18.92
CA MET A 191 1.02 -2.75 19.45
C MET A 191 2.16 -2.84 20.50
N TYR A 192 2.89 -3.96 20.55
CA TYR A 192 3.91 -4.24 21.57
C TYR A 192 5.31 -3.99 21.02
N GLU A 193 6.05 -3.06 21.61
CA GLU A 193 7.38 -2.65 21.15
C GLU A 193 8.38 -3.79 21.20
N ASP A 194 8.39 -4.55 22.29
CA ASP A 194 9.26 -5.72 22.48
C ASP A 194 9.04 -6.80 21.41
N LEU A 195 7.77 -7.05 21.05
CA LEU A 195 7.43 -7.99 19.99
C LEU A 195 7.81 -7.46 18.61
N ARG A 196 7.67 -6.15 18.37
CA ARG A 196 8.13 -5.51 17.12
C ARG A 196 9.66 -5.61 16.98
N ASP A 197 10.41 -5.46 18.08
CA ASP A 197 11.86 -5.66 18.10
C ASP A 197 12.24 -7.11 17.82
N GLU A 198 11.54 -8.06 18.45
CA GLU A 198 11.76 -9.48 18.19
C GLU A 198 11.48 -9.83 16.71
N SER A 199 10.39 -9.32 16.16
CA SER A 199 10.04 -9.49 14.74
C SER A 199 11.13 -8.94 13.82
N LEU A 200 11.52 -7.68 14.03
CA LEU A 200 12.55 -7.04 13.22
C LEU A 200 13.88 -7.81 13.30
N LYS A 201 14.32 -8.19 14.50
CA LYS A 201 15.54 -8.96 14.70
C LYS A 201 15.51 -10.28 13.94
N GLY A 202 14.43 -11.06 14.08
CA GLY A 202 14.29 -12.34 13.38
C GLY A 202 14.28 -12.19 11.86
N LEU A 203 13.62 -11.16 11.34
CA LEU A 203 13.62 -10.88 9.89
C LEU A 203 14.99 -10.41 9.38
N LEU A 204 15.76 -9.65 10.18
CA LEU A 204 17.12 -9.23 9.84
C LEU A 204 18.08 -10.43 9.79
N GLU A 205 17.92 -11.41 10.68
CA GLU A 205 18.70 -12.66 10.66
C GLU A 205 18.43 -13.50 9.40
N VAL A 206 17.18 -13.52 8.91
CA VAL A 206 16.82 -14.16 7.64
C VAL A 206 17.34 -13.37 6.44
N GLY A 207 17.26 -12.06 6.48
CA GLY A 207 17.74 -11.12 5.45
C GLY A 207 16.77 -10.97 4.27
N PHE A 208 16.27 -9.76 4.06
CA PHE A 208 15.35 -9.41 2.98
C PHE A 208 15.82 -8.18 2.19
N ASP A 209 15.25 -7.98 1.01
CA ASP A 209 15.58 -6.83 0.16
C ASP A 209 14.94 -5.54 0.65
N GLY A 210 13.82 -5.63 1.37
CA GLY A 210 13.10 -4.55 2.01
C GLY A 210 12.26 -5.05 3.18
N TYR A 211 11.72 -4.14 3.95
CA TYR A 211 10.93 -4.47 5.14
C TYR A 211 9.63 -3.69 5.19
N ALA A 212 8.52 -4.39 5.41
CA ALA A 212 7.22 -3.80 5.59
C ALA A 212 6.80 -3.77 7.07
N ILE A 213 6.01 -2.78 7.43
CA ILE A 213 5.35 -2.66 8.73
C ILE A 213 3.91 -3.17 8.52
N GLY A 214 3.65 -4.38 9.02
CA GLY A 214 2.33 -5.00 8.98
C GLY A 214 1.55 -4.83 10.29
N GLY A 215 0.30 -5.29 10.31
CA GLY A 215 -0.55 -5.29 11.50
C GLY A 215 -0.92 -3.92 12.04
N LEU A 216 -0.92 -2.89 11.17
CA LEU A 216 -1.47 -1.56 11.43
C LEU A 216 -2.66 -1.31 10.49
N SER A 217 -3.52 -0.34 10.84
CA SER A 217 -4.80 -0.08 10.13
C SER A 217 -5.77 -1.28 10.14
N VAL A 218 -5.74 -2.04 11.23
CA VAL A 218 -6.58 -3.23 11.46
C VAL A 218 -7.67 -2.99 12.52
N GLY A 219 -7.89 -1.73 12.89
CA GLY A 219 -8.93 -1.30 13.84
C GLY A 219 -8.42 -0.60 15.08
N GLU A 220 -7.12 -0.42 15.23
CA GLU A 220 -6.49 0.30 16.34
C GLU A 220 -6.79 1.81 16.28
N PRO A 221 -6.80 2.51 17.43
CA PRO A 221 -6.81 3.97 17.49
C PRO A 221 -5.59 4.56 16.79
N LYS A 222 -5.75 5.75 16.21
CA LYS A 222 -4.67 6.43 15.48
C LYS A 222 -3.41 6.62 16.34
N GLU A 223 -3.60 6.91 17.62
CA GLU A 223 -2.55 7.13 18.61
C GLU A 223 -1.66 5.89 18.77
N GLU A 224 -2.25 4.68 18.72
CA GLU A 224 -1.48 3.42 18.78
C GLU A 224 -0.64 3.20 17.51
N MET A 225 -1.21 3.47 16.34
CA MET A 225 -0.46 3.44 15.08
C MET A 225 0.73 4.41 15.12
N ILE A 226 0.51 5.64 15.59
CA ILE A 226 1.56 6.67 15.68
C ILE A 226 2.66 6.24 16.64
N LYS A 227 2.35 5.65 17.81
CA LYS A 227 3.36 5.12 18.73
C LYS A 227 4.29 4.09 18.06
N VAL A 228 3.70 3.14 17.29
CA VAL A 228 4.51 2.17 16.55
C VAL A 228 5.39 2.87 15.51
N LEU A 229 4.87 3.88 14.82
CA LEU A 229 5.64 4.64 13.82
C LEU A 229 6.70 5.56 14.44
N ASP A 230 6.49 6.06 15.67
CA ASP A 230 7.51 6.81 16.40
C ASP A 230 8.73 5.96 16.75
N TYR A 231 8.50 4.68 17.01
CA TYR A 231 9.46 3.72 17.52
C TYR A 231 10.18 2.90 16.44
N LEU A 232 9.39 2.23 15.54
CA LEU A 232 9.90 1.16 14.71
C LEU A 232 10.74 1.61 13.51
N PRO A 233 10.33 2.61 12.69
CA PRO A 233 11.06 2.94 11.46
C PRO A 233 12.50 3.34 11.71
N ASN A 234 12.80 3.99 12.83
CA ASN A 234 14.17 4.41 13.18
C ASN A 234 15.12 3.22 13.46
N LYS A 235 14.56 2.07 13.83
CA LYS A 235 15.31 0.83 14.06
C LYS A 235 15.53 0.00 12.80
N MET A 236 14.74 0.26 11.76
CA MET A 236 14.82 -0.47 10.49
C MET A 236 16.10 -0.08 9.71
N PRO A 237 16.65 -0.98 8.87
CA PRO A 237 17.86 -0.70 8.10
C PRO A 237 17.77 0.59 7.27
N GLN A 238 18.88 1.32 7.22
CA GLN A 238 18.99 2.57 6.48
C GLN A 238 19.16 2.35 4.96
N ASP A 239 19.74 1.23 4.58
CA ASP A 239 20.04 0.81 3.22
C ASP A 239 18.93 -0.03 2.56
N LYS A 240 17.77 -0.13 3.21
CA LYS A 240 16.60 -0.87 2.72
C LYS A 240 15.36 0.00 2.67
N PRO A 241 14.44 -0.22 1.69
CA PRO A 241 13.15 0.46 1.66
C PRO A 241 12.25 -0.01 2.81
N ARG A 242 11.39 0.91 3.28
CA ARG A 242 10.44 0.71 4.37
C ARG A 242 9.02 0.93 3.86
N TYR A 243 8.19 -0.07 3.96
CA TYR A 243 6.84 -0.07 3.44
C TYR A 243 5.81 -0.15 4.56
N LEU A 244 4.90 0.82 4.66
CA LEU A 244 3.75 0.79 5.57
C LEU A 244 2.52 0.29 4.82
N MET A 245 2.07 -0.91 5.18
CA MET A 245 1.00 -1.61 4.46
C MET A 245 -0.39 -1.08 4.81
N GLY A 246 -1.22 -0.84 3.80
CA GLY A 246 -2.64 -0.54 3.94
C GLY A 246 -2.99 0.83 4.51
N VAL A 247 -2.04 1.74 4.63
CA VAL A 247 -2.21 3.10 5.19
C VAL A 247 -2.06 4.14 4.08
N GLY A 248 -2.84 5.17 3.99
CA GLY A 248 -4.06 5.50 4.68
C GLY A 248 -4.57 6.86 4.20
N LYS A 249 -5.03 7.68 5.15
CA LYS A 249 -5.41 9.07 4.84
C LYS A 249 -4.17 9.90 4.46
N PRO A 250 -4.36 11.02 3.73
CA PRO A 250 -3.24 11.91 3.40
C PRO A 250 -2.39 12.31 4.62
N GLU A 251 -3.03 12.63 5.75
CA GLU A 251 -2.37 12.99 7.00
C GLU A 251 -1.54 11.83 7.56
N ASP A 252 -2.03 10.59 7.44
CA ASP A 252 -1.31 9.40 7.94
C ASP A 252 -0.06 9.14 7.10
N ILE A 253 -0.13 9.38 5.79
CA ILE A 253 1.03 9.25 4.87
C ILE A 253 2.07 10.31 5.20
N VAL A 254 1.67 11.59 5.37
CA VAL A 254 2.61 12.66 5.73
C VAL A 254 3.30 12.34 7.06
N GLU A 255 2.53 11.92 8.09
CA GLU A 255 3.10 11.55 9.39
C GLU A 255 4.03 10.34 9.32
N ALA A 256 3.72 9.34 8.50
CA ALA A 256 4.58 8.18 8.32
C ALA A 256 5.88 8.53 7.55
N VAL A 257 5.81 9.41 6.54
CA VAL A 257 7.01 9.92 5.84
C VAL A 257 7.90 10.70 6.80
N ARG A 258 7.33 11.56 7.65
CA ARG A 258 8.07 12.28 8.70
C ARG A 258 8.84 11.34 9.64
N ARG A 259 8.37 10.09 9.79
CA ARG A 259 8.94 9.04 10.64
C ARG A 259 9.83 8.05 9.88
N GLY A 260 10.07 8.29 8.60
CA GLY A 260 11.05 7.53 7.81
C GLY A 260 10.48 6.36 7.02
N VAL A 261 9.18 6.36 6.69
CA VAL A 261 8.56 5.38 5.80
C VAL A 261 8.67 5.84 4.34
N ASP A 262 8.91 4.90 3.42
CA ASP A 262 9.20 5.16 2.02
C ASP A 262 8.04 4.82 1.07
N MET A 263 7.26 3.77 1.38
CA MET A 263 6.26 3.19 0.46
C MET A 263 4.91 3.01 1.14
N PHE A 264 3.85 3.21 0.38
CA PHE A 264 2.46 3.16 0.86
C PHE A 264 1.53 2.54 -0.16
N ASP A 265 0.51 1.85 0.32
CA ASP A 265 -0.69 1.48 -0.44
C ASP A 265 -1.93 1.70 0.39
N CYS A 266 -3.05 1.93 -0.23
CA CYS A 266 -4.36 1.90 0.42
C CYS A 266 -5.48 1.85 -0.62
N VAL A 267 -6.56 1.14 -0.32
CA VAL A 267 -7.78 1.16 -1.15
C VAL A 267 -8.63 2.42 -0.98
N MET A 268 -8.29 3.25 -0.01
CA MET A 268 -9.08 4.43 0.37
C MET A 268 -9.29 5.42 -0.79
N PRO A 269 -8.28 5.79 -1.61
CA PRO A 269 -8.50 6.72 -2.72
C PRO A 269 -9.57 6.24 -3.70
N THR A 270 -9.50 4.98 -4.11
CA THR A 270 -10.44 4.38 -5.06
C THR A 270 -11.80 4.07 -4.42
N ARG A 271 -11.80 3.63 -3.16
CA ARG A 271 -13.04 3.38 -2.40
C ARG A 271 -13.82 4.66 -2.17
N ASN A 272 -13.14 5.71 -1.69
CA ASN A 272 -13.77 7.00 -1.42
C ASN A 272 -14.30 7.65 -2.70
N ALA A 273 -13.57 7.55 -3.81
CA ALA A 273 -14.02 8.05 -5.11
C ALA A 273 -15.37 7.45 -5.52
N ARG A 274 -15.55 6.14 -5.38
CA ARG A 274 -16.81 5.45 -5.69
C ARG A 274 -17.95 5.76 -4.72
N ASN A 275 -17.66 6.47 -3.63
CA ASN A 275 -18.64 6.92 -2.65
C ASN A 275 -18.83 8.45 -2.65
N GLY A 276 -18.33 9.15 -3.68
CA GLY A 276 -18.45 10.60 -3.82
C GLY A 276 -17.63 11.39 -2.82
N HIS A 277 -16.54 10.83 -2.31
CA HIS A 277 -15.60 11.51 -1.41
C HIS A 277 -14.27 11.73 -2.13
N TYR A 278 -13.88 13.00 -2.30
CA TYR A 278 -12.70 13.38 -3.07
C TYR A 278 -11.71 14.15 -2.20
N PHE A 279 -10.47 13.69 -2.20
CA PHE A 279 -9.36 14.38 -1.52
C PHE A 279 -8.93 15.59 -2.34
N VAL A 280 -8.85 16.74 -1.70
CA VAL A 280 -8.43 18.00 -2.34
C VAL A 280 -7.33 18.66 -1.52
N THR A 281 -6.67 19.66 -2.09
CA THR A 281 -5.57 20.37 -1.43
C THR A 281 -5.96 20.90 -0.05
N ASP A 282 -7.17 21.42 0.10
CA ASP A 282 -7.67 22.01 1.34
C ASP A 282 -8.52 21.03 2.20
N GLY A 283 -8.46 19.71 1.92
CA GLY A 283 -9.16 18.70 2.73
C GLY A 283 -9.99 17.69 1.93
N LEU A 284 -11.31 17.63 2.15
CA LEU A 284 -12.21 16.62 1.59
C LEU A 284 -13.49 17.24 1.03
N VAL A 285 -13.80 16.92 -0.23
CA VAL A 285 -15.06 17.24 -0.90
C VAL A 285 -16.00 16.05 -0.83
N ARG A 286 -17.20 16.22 -0.27
CA ARG A 286 -18.30 15.26 -0.30
C ARG A 286 -19.28 15.72 -1.37
N ILE A 287 -19.12 15.23 -2.59
CA ILE A 287 -19.81 15.77 -3.77
C ILE A 287 -21.34 15.63 -3.72
N ARG A 288 -21.86 14.68 -2.94
CA ARG A 288 -23.33 14.48 -2.78
C ARG A 288 -24.04 15.63 -2.05
N ASN A 289 -23.27 16.58 -1.47
CA ASN A 289 -23.82 17.75 -0.81
C ASN A 289 -24.44 18.70 -1.84
N SER A 290 -25.69 19.16 -1.59
CA SER A 290 -26.47 20.02 -2.49
C SER A 290 -25.81 21.35 -2.84
N LYS A 291 -24.88 21.85 -2.03
CA LYS A 291 -24.10 23.07 -2.33
C LYS A 291 -23.34 22.98 -3.66
N TYR A 292 -22.99 21.78 -4.13
CA TYR A 292 -22.26 21.56 -5.38
C TYR A 292 -23.12 21.49 -6.62
N ARG A 293 -24.46 21.50 -6.48
CA ARG A 293 -25.40 21.38 -7.60
C ARG A 293 -25.19 22.43 -8.69
N HIS A 294 -24.78 23.62 -8.32
CA HIS A 294 -24.57 24.75 -9.23
C HIS A 294 -23.09 25.22 -9.26
N ASP A 295 -22.19 24.47 -8.66
CA ASP A 295 -20.77 24.83 -8.55
C ASP A 295 -20.04 24.58 -9.87
N LYS A 296 -19.63 25.65 -10.54
CA LYS A 296 -18.91 25.63 -11.81
C LYS A 296 -17.39 25.43 -11.68
N GLY A 297 -16.87 25.37 -10.45
CA GLY A 297 -15.44 25.17 -10.20
C GLY A 297 -15.01 23.70 -10.39
N PRO A 298 -13.70 23.44 -10.56
CA PRO A 298 -13.15 22.10 -10.56
C PRO A 298 -13.22 21.46 -9.16
N LEU A 299 -12.98 20.13 -9.06
CA LEU A 299 -12.86 19.48 -7.75
C LEU A 299 -11.81 20.15 -6.87
N ASP A 300 -10.63 20.33 -7.42
CA ASP A 300 -9.51 20.99 -6.77
C ASP A 300 -8.86 21.96 -7.78
N PRO A 301 -8.87 23.29 -7.51
CA PRO A 301 -8.27 24.27 -8.42
C PRO A 301 -6.74 24.16 -8.53
N HIS A 302 -6.09 23.44 -7.61
CA HIS A 302 -4.65 23.19 -7.63
C HIS A 302 -4.28 21.85 -8.29
N CYS A 303 -5.26 21.06 -8.75
CA CYS A 303 -5.04 19.75 -9.33
C CYS A 303 -4.99 19.80 -10.86
N ASP A 304 -4.01 19.11 -11.42
CA ASP A 304 -3.75 19.03 -12.86
C ASP A 304 -4.35 17.78 -13.54
N CYS A 305 -5.15 16.98 -12.83
CA CYS A 305 -5.72 15.76 -13.40
C CYS A 305 -6.77 16.04 -14.48
N TYR A 306 -7.03 15.02 -15.31
CA TYR A 306 -8.05 15.08 -16.36
C TYR A 306 -9.42 15.56 -15.84
N THR A 307 -9.83 15.06 -14.67
CA THR A 307 -11.12 15.44 -14.06
C THR A 307 -11.19 16.93 -13.73
N CYS A 308 -10.17 17.48 -13.07
CA CYS A 308 -10.15 18.89 -12.67
C CYS A 308 -10.01 19.84 -13.86
N LYS A 309 -9.31 19.43 -14.92
CA LYS A 309 -9.14 20.25 -16.14
C LYS A 309 -10.42 20.35 -16.98
N ASN A 310 -11.29 19.33 -16.94
CA ASN A 310 -12.35 19.21 -17.92
C ASN A 310 -13.75 19.29 -17.32
N PHE A 311 -13.95 19.04 -16.01
CA PHE A 311 -15.28 18.89 -15.41
C PHE A 311 -15.46 19.77 -14.18
N THR A 312 -16.70 20.19 -13.97
CA THR A 312 -17.12 20.98 -12.82
C THR A 312 -17.63 20.09 -11.67
N ARG A 313 -17.63 20.63 -10.44
CA ARG A 313 -18.28 19.97 -9.30
C ARG A 313 -19.76 19.73 -9.55
N ALA A 314 -20.45 20.63 -10.25
CA ALA A 314 -21.85 20.46 -10.61
C ALA A 314 -22.07 19.21 -11.50
N TYR A 315 -21.21 18.97 -12.48
CA TYR A 315 -21.29 17.80 -13.34
C TYR A 315 -21.03 16.50 -12.55
N LEU A 316 -19.99 16.49 -11.71
CA LEU A 316 -19.68 15.34 -10.84
C LEU A 316 -20.82 15.07 -9.83
N TYR A 317 -21.41 16.12 -9.26
CA TYR A 317 -22.63 16.00 -8.44
C TYR A 317 -23.76 15.32 -9.20
N HIS A 318 -24.02 15.77 -10.44
CA HIS A 318 -25.03 15.17 -11.31
C HIS A 318 -24.77 13.68 -11.56
N LEU A 319 -23.58 13.32 -12.02
CA LEU A 319 -23.19 11.93 -12.29
C LEU A 319 -23.32 11.03 -11.04
N GLU A 320 -22.89 11.52 -9.89
CA GLU A 320 -22.98 10.79 -8.63
C GLU A 320 -24.43 10.58 -8.19
N LYS A 321 -25.32 11.58 -8.42
CA LYS A 321 -26.74 11.46 -8.11
C LYS A 321 -27.47 10.50 -9.06
N CYS A 322 -27.03 10.38 -10.30
CA CYS A 322 -27.56 9.43 -11.27
C CYS A 322 -26.98 8.02 -11.13
N GLY A 323 -25.91 7.84 -10.32
CA GLY A 323 -25.23 6.55 -10.16
C GLY A 323 -24.44 6.13 -11.40
N GLU A 324 -23.98 7.11 -12.20
CA GLU A 324 -23.23 6.83 -13.42
C GLU A 324 -21.81 6.33 -13.12
N MET A 325 -21.35 5.31 -13.84
CA MET A 325 -20.00 4.76 -13.72
C MET A 325 -18.91 5.81 -13.92
N LEU A 326 -19.18 6.79 -14.79
CA LEU A 326 -18.25 7.89 -15.07
C LEU A 326 -17.91 8.70 -13.80
N ALA A 327 -18.84 8.83 -12.85
CA ALA A 327 -18.57 9.47 -11.56
C ALA A 327 -17.43 8.76 -10.82
N SER A 328 -17.50 7.44 -10.75
CA SER A 328 -16.46 6.62 -10.10
C SER A 328 -15.12 6.68 -10.84
N MET A 329 -15.13 6.70 -12.18
CA MET A 329 -13.92 6.81 -13.00
C MET A 329 -13.23 8.16 -12.79
N LEU A 330 -13.95 9.26 -12.99
CA LEU A 330 -13.42 10.63 -12.85
C LEU A 330 -12.94 10.90 -11.41
N GLY A 331 -13.71 10.42 -10.42
CA GLY A 331 -13.32 10.54 -9.01
C GLY A 331 -12.07 9.74 -8.67
N THR A 332 -11.89 8.54 -9.24
CA THR A 332 -10.72 7.71 -9.02
C THR A 332 -9.47 8.32 -9.64
N ILE A 333 -9.56 8.83 -10.88
CA ILE A 333 -8.48 9.58 -11.54
C ILE A 333 -8.03 10.74 -10.64
N HIS A 334 -8.99 11.52 -10.14
CA HIS A 334 -8.68 12.66 -9.28
C HIS A 334 -8.02 12.23 -7.97
N ASN A 335 -8.62 11.30 -7.22
CA ASN A 335 -8.10 10.88 -5.92
C ASN A 335 -6.72 10.25 -6.03
N LEU A 336 -6.47 9.42 -7.04
CA LEU A 336 -5.15 8.82 -7.22
C LEU A 336 -4.12 9.87 -7.68
N ARG A 337 -4.48 10.82 -8.56
CA ARG A 337 -3.57 11.92 -8.90
C ARG A 337 -3.23 12.76 -7.66
N TYR A 338 -4.20 13.00 -6.79
CA TYR A 338 -3.97 13.68 -5.52
C TYR A 338 -2.90 12.97 -4.68
N TYR A 339 -3.00 11.63 -4.53
CA TYR A 339 -2.02 10.84 -3.77
C TYR A 339 -0.64 10.82 -4.44
N GLN A 340 -0.57 10.76 -5.77
CA GLN A 340 0.70 10.87 -6.49
C GLN A 340 1.34 12.25 -6.29
N ARG A 341 0.55 13.33 -6.36
CA ARG A 341 1.03 14.69 -6.10
C ARG A 341 1.48 14.89 -4.65
N LEU A 342 0.78 14.30 -3.69
CA LEU A 342 1.15 14.34 -2.28
C LEU A 342 2.58 13.77 -2.07
N THR A 343 2.84 12.59 -2.60
CA THR A 343 4.16 11.96 -2.47
C THR A 343 5.22 12.67 -3.33
N GLN A 344 4.86 13.15 -4.50
CA GLN A 344 5.74 13.96 -5.36
C GLN A 344 6.16 15.26 -4.65
N GLY A 345 5.22 16.00 -4.08
CA GLY A 345 5.52 17.23 -3.35
C GLY A 345 6.45 17.01 -2.16
N MET A 346 6.26 15.89 -1.44
CA MET A 346 7.20 15.52 -0.37
C MET A 346 8.61 15.21 -0.89
N ARG A 347 8.73 14.50 -2.04
CA ARG A 347 10.04 14.26 -2.67
C ARG A 347 10.72 15.56 -3.08
N GLU A 348 9.99 16.43 -3.75
CA GLU A 348 10.49 17.76 -4.19
C GLU A 348 10.94 18.62 -2.99
N ALA A 349 10.17 18.61 -1.91
CA ALA A 349 10.51 19.32 -0.68
C ALA A 349 11.75 18.73 0.02
N LEU A 350 11.92 17.41 0.01
CA LEU A 350 13.12 16.74 0.51
C LEU A 350 14.36 17.07 -0.36
N ASP A 351 14.21 17.07 -1.67
CA ASP A 351 15.29 17.39 -2.60
C ASP A 351 15.73 18.86 -2.48
N ASN A 352 14.81 19.77 -2.13
CA ASN A 352 15.06 21.20 -1.97
C ASN A 352 15.40 21.64 -0.53
N GLY A 353 15.36 20.74 0.44
CA GLY A 353 15.57 21.06 1.86
C GLY A 353 14.45 21.89 2.51
N THR A 354 13.23 21.81 1.98
CA THR A 354 12.05 22.58 2.43
C THR A 354 10.94 21.67 2.97
N PHE A 355 11.30 20.50 3.48
CA PHE A 355 10.31 19.49 3.88
C PHE A 355 9.45 19.96 5.06
N ASP A 356 10.03 20.66 6.03
CA ASP A 356 9.28 21.19 7.17
C ASP A 356 8.28 22.27 6.74
N ASP A 357 8.65 23.15 5.81
CA ASP A 357 7.75 24.15 5.23
C ASP A 357 6.58 23.49 4.49
N TYR A 358 6.87 22.40 3.75
CA TYR A 358 5.85 21.60 3.08
C TYR A 358 4.84 21.01 4.08
N VAL A 359 5.31 20.45 5.18
CA VAL A 359 4.45 19.91 6.25
C VAL A 359 3.62 21.01 6.89
N GLN A 360 4.20 22.16 7.18
CA GLN A 360 3.49 23.33 7.71
C GLN A 360 2.36 23.77 6.78
N ASP A 361 2.65 23.96 5.49
CA ASP A 361 1.65 24.35 4.47
C ASP A 361 0.54 23.30 4.34
N PHE A 362 0.91 22.00 4.34
CA PHE A 362 -0.05 20.89 4.25
C PHE A 362 -1.09 20.93 5.37
N TYR A 363 -0.68 21.16 6.62
CA TYR A 363 -1.59 21.26 7.77
C TYR A 363 -2.33 22.59 7.82
N ALA A 364 -1.66 23.70 7.54
CA ALA A 364 -2.26 25.04 7.53
C ALA A 364 -3.43 25.15 6.55
N ARG A 365 -3.28 24.60 5.32
CA ARG A 365 -4.36 24.55 4.31
C ARG A 365 -5.59 23.77 4.77
N ARG A 366 -5.44 22.85 5.70
CA ARG A 366 -6.53 22.07 6.28
C ARG A 366 -7.09 22.65 7.55
N GLY A 367 -6.56 23.80 8.01
CA GLY A 367 -6.91 24.40 9.29
C GLY A 367 -6.55 23.54 10.49
N LEU A 368 -5.47 22.75 10.37
CA LEU A 368 -4.98 21.83 11.40
C LEU A 368 -3.59 22.28 11.88
N GLU A 369 -3.28 21.94 13.12
CA GLU A 369 -1.94 22.09 13.68
C GLU A 369 -1.07 20.89 13.27
N VAL A 370 0.24 21.14 13.12
CA VAL A 370 1.20 20.07 12.84
C VAL A 370 1.36 19.19 14.08
N PRO A 371 1.09 17.89 14.02
CA PRO A 371 1.29 17.01 15.15
C PRO A 371 2.76 16.92 15.58
N PRO A 372 3.06 16.66 16.86
CA PRO A 372 4.42 16.42 17.31
C PRO A 372 5.02 15.20 16.58
N CYS A 373 6.29 15.27 16.29
CA CYS A 373 7.06 14.19 15.73
C CYS A 373 8.36 14.04 16.56
N PRO A 374 8.78 12.82 16.90
CA PRO A 374 10.03 12.63 17.63
C PRO A 374 11.20 13.24 16.85
N GLU A 375 12.04 13.98 17.54
CA GLU A 375 13.34 14.39 17.04
C GLU A 375 14.31 13.22 17.11
N ASP A 376 15.39 13.25 16.32
CA ASP A 376 16.43 12.20 16.28
C ASP A 376 17.26 12.14 17.58
#